data_0eca87b442d084df0b89b0609dbf2ef5
#
_entry.id   0eca87b442d084df0b89b0609dbf2ef5
#
_cell.length_a   1.000
_cell.length_b   1.000
_cell.length_c   1.000
_cell.angle_alpha   90.00
_cell.angle_beta   90.00
_cell.angle_gamma   90.00
#
_symmetry.space_group_name_H-M   'P 1'
#
loop_
_entity.id
_entity.type
_entity.pdbx_description
1 polymer ?
#
loop_
_entity_poly.entity_id
_entity_poly.type
_entity_poly.pdbx_seq_one_letter_code
_entity_poly.pdbx_strand_id
1 'polypeptide(L)'
;MIVILDYEMGNVGSIQNMLRKIGVREVTISRDAGDIRRADRLILPGVGAFDAGMERLREFGLPDLIREHALERGKPLLGICLGMQLLGQSSQEGTLPGLGLLPFSCKRFDFPPETALKIPHMGWDRTYVRIQTPLTEGLEPRERYYYVHSYHAACEDPALVLMECEYGYRFPSAVYG
;
A
#
# COMPACT_ATOMS: atom_id res chain seq x y z
N MET A 1 9.82 -12.27 12.73
CA MET A 1 10.14 -12.46 11.29
C MET A 1 9.21 -11.61 10.43
N ILE A 2 9.76 -10.87 9.46
CA ILE A 2 8.99 -10.16 8.44
C ILE A 2 9.03 -10.96 7.15
N VAL A 3 7.87 -11.16 6.49
CA VAL A 3 7.80 -11.74 5.16
C VAL A 3 7.37 -10.66 4.16
N ILE A 4 8.17 -10.47 3.13
CA ILE A 4 7.84 -9.67 1.95
C ILE A 4 7.21 -10.63 0.94
N LEU A 5 5.96 -10.38 0.57
CA LEU A 5 5.22 -11.21 -0.36
C LEU A 5 5.79 -11.08 -1.78
N ASP A 6 6.20 -12.20 -2.35
CA ASP A 6 6.71 -12.28 -3.72
C ASP A 6 5.63 -12.84 -4.66
N TYR A 7 4.87 -11.95 -5.25
CA TYR A 7 3.88 -12.29 -6.28
C TYR A 7 4.28 -11.75 -7.67
N GLU A 8 5.59 -11.56 -7.86
CA GLU A 8 6.23 -11.11 -9.11
C GLU A 8 5.86 -9.65 -9.51
N MET A 9 5.33 -8.88 -8.56
CA MET A 9 4.93 -7.49 -8.76
C MET A 9 5.61 -6.62 -7.71
N GLY A 10 6.72 -6.00 -8.03
CA GLY A 10 7.41 -5.08 -7.14
C GLY A 10 8.89 -5.36 -6.95
N ASN A 11 9.58 -4.39 -6.38
CA ASN A 11 11.02 -4.49 -6.11
C ASN A 11 11.27 -5.04 -4.69
N VAL A 12 10.97 -6.34 -4.50
CA VAL A 12 11.10 -7.02 -3.20
C VAL A 12 12.53 -6.98 -2.65
N GLY A 13 13.53 -7.05 -3.53
CA GLY A 13 14.96 -7.00 -3.14
C GLY A 13 15.36 -5.65 -2.55
N SER A 14 14.87 -4.55 -3.11
CA SER A 14 15.14 -3.20 -2.56
C SER A 14 14.52 -3.02 -1.18
N ILE A 15 13.30 -3.53 -0.96
CA ILE A 15 12.64 -3.47 0.35
C ILE A 15 13.43 -4.30 1.37
N GLN A 16 13.85 -5.53 1.01
CA GLN A 16 14.65 -6.36 1.88
C GLN A 16 15.97 -5.67 2.25
N ASN A 17 16.67 -5.11 1.28
CA ASN A 17 17.92 -4.39 1.51
C ASN A 17 17.72 -3.18 2.42
N MET A 18 16.65 -2.42 2.25
CA MET A 18 16.33 -1.28 3.12
C MET A 18 16.04 -1.73 4.56
N LEU A 19 15.25 -2.77 4.75
CA LEU A 19 14.96 -3.32 6.07
C LEU A 19 16.25 -3.79 6.76
N ARG A 20 17.16 -4.47 6.05
CA ARG A 20 18.47 -4.87 6.59
C ARG A 20 19.33 -3.66 6.97
N LYS A 21 19.32 -2.61 6.14
CA LYS A 21 20.07 -1.37 6.40
C LYS A 21 19.62 -0.67 7.68
N ILE A 22 18.34 -0.72 8.01
CA ILE A 22 17.80 -0.17 9.27
C ILE A 22 17.84 -1.15 10.44
N GLY A 23 18.55 -2.29 10.29
CA GLY A 23 18.83 -3.23 11.38
C GLY A 23 17.85 -4.38 11.54
N VAL A 24 16.85 -4.53 10.66
CA VAL A 24 15.93 -5.66 10.70
C VAL A 24 16.62 -6.88 10.08
N ARG A 25 16.89 -7.91 10.89
CA ARG A 25 17.67 -9.09 10.46
C ARG A 25 16.80 -10.23 9.91
N GLU A 26 15.63 -10.45 10.50
CA GLU A 26 14.73 -11.56 10.13
C GLU A 26 13.73 -11.13 9.06
N VAL A 27 14.21 -11.06 7.81
CA VAL A 27 13.41 -10.67 6.63
C VAL A 27 13.54 -11.73 5.55
N THR A 28 12.43 -12.29 5.14
CA THR A 28 12.33 -13.31 4.09
C THR A 28 11.48 -12.79 2.94
N ILE A 29 11.90 -13.06 1.71
CA ILE A 29 11.07 -12.89 0.50
C ILE A 29 10.47 -14.27 0.22
N SER A 30 9.15 -14.36 0.22
CA SER A 30 8.49 -15.67 0.05
C SER A 30 7.04 -15.52 -0.42
N ARG A 31 6.55 -16.56 -1.09
CA ARG A 31 5.13 -16.83 -1.37
C ARG A 31 4.65 -18.13 -0.75
N ASP A 32 5.52 -18.82 -0.02
CA ASP A 32 5.19 -20.09 0.63
C ASP A 32 4.19 -19.88 1.78
N ALA A 33 3.15 -20.70 1.81
CA ALA A 33 2.09 -20.61 2.82
C ALA A 33 2.62 -20.82 4.25
N GLY A 34 3.63 -21.69 4.43
CA GLY A 34 4.25 -21.94 5.72
C GLY A 34 5.00 -20.72 6.24
N ASP A 35 5.74 -20.02 5.36
CA ASP A 35 6.44 -18.79 5.72
C ASP A 35 5.46 -17.68 6.09
N ILE A 36 4.40 -17.49 5.28
CA ILE A 36 3.36 -16.49 5.52
C ILE A 36 2.66 -16.73 6.85
N ARG A 37 2.31 -17.98 7.17
CA ARG A 37 1.66 -18.32 8.44
C ARG A 37 2.58 -18.12 9.65
N ARG A 38 3.89 -18.34 9.51
CA ARG A 38 4.88 -18.10 10.57
C ARG A 38 5.24 -16.62 10.73
N ALA A 39 4.97 -15.79 9.75
CA ALA A 39 5.30 -14.37 9.79
C ALA A 39 4.64 -13.65 10.98
N ASP A 40 5.39 -12.73 11.59
CA ASP A 40 4.85 -11.78 12.57
C ASP A 40 4.27 -10.54 11.88
N ARG A 41 4.84 -10.17 10.71
CA ARG A 41 4.41 -9.05 9.89
C ARG A 41 4.55 -9.40 8.41
N LEU A 42 3.63 -8.91 7.60
CA LEU A 42 3.70 -9.02 6.14
C LEU A 42 3.93 -7.65 5.50
N ILE A 43 4.65 -7.66 4.39
CA ILE A 43 4.74 -6.52 3.48
C ILE A 43 4.22 -6.97 2.12
N LEU A 44 3.22 -6.27 1.62
CA LEU A 44 2.66 -6.41 0.28
C LEU A 44 3.18 -5.24 -0.58
N PRO A 45 4.30 -5.42 -1.30
CA PRO A 45 4.75 -4.42 -2.25
C PRO A 45 3.89 -4.48 -3.51
N GLY A 46 4.06 -3.53 -4.42
CA GLY A 46 3.45 -3.66 -5.74
C GLY A 46 3.83 -2.50 -6.65
N VAL A 47 4.01 -2.83 -7.94
CA VAL A 47 4.12 -1.88 -9.04
C VAL A 47 3.33 -2.41 -10.22
N GLY A 48 2.72 -1.51 -11.02
CA GLY A 48 1.93 -1.88 -12.20
C GLY A 48 0.44 -1.67 -12.00
N ALA A 49 -0.37 -2.33 -12.83
CA ALA A 49 -1.82 -2.15 -12.87
C ALA A 49 -2.55 -2.97 -11.79
N PHE A 50 -3.68 -2.45 -11.34
CA PHE A 50 -4.49 -3.06 -10.26
C PHE A 50 -4.95 -4.48 -10.57
N ASP A 51 -5.56 -4.69 -11.75
CA ASP A 51 -6.07 -6.02 -12.13
C ASP A 51 -4.93 -7.03 -12.26
N ALA A 52 -3.79 -6.65 -12.85
CA ALA A 52 -2.62 -7.52 -12.93
C ALA A 52 -2.11 -7.92 -11.54
N GLY A 53 -2.11 -6.99 -10.57
CA GLY A 53 -1.76 -7.29 -9.19
C GLY A 53 -2.71 -8.30 -8.55
N MET A 54 -4.01 -8.13 -8.72
CA MET A 54 -5.03 -9.05 -8.20
C MET A 54 -4.97 -10.43 -8.87
N GLU A 55 -4.72 -10.50 -10.18
CA GLU A 55 -4.54 -11.76 -10.92
C GLU A 55 -3.34 -12.53 -10.38
N ARG A 56 -2.19 -11.87 -10.20
CA ARG A 56 -1.00 -12.50 -9.65
C ARG A 56 -1.20 -12.99 -8.21
N LEU A 57 -1.84 -12.21 -7.36
CA LEU A 57 -2.17 -12.66 -6.02
C LEU A 57 -3.03 -13.93 -6.04
N ARG A 58 -4.03 -14.00 -6.93
CA ARG A 58 -4.92 -15.17 -7.09
C ARG A 58 -4.18 -16.38 -7.66
N GLU A 59 -3.35 -16.16 -8.67
CA GLU A 59 -2.53 -17.23 -9.28
C GLU A 59 -1.67 -17.95 -8.25
N PHE A 60 -1.09 -17.21 -7.29
CA PHE A 60 -0.27 -17.79 -6.22
C PHE A 60 -1.05 -18.17 -4.96
N GLY A 61 -2.39 -18.08 -4.96
CA GLY A 61 -3.23 -18.44 -3.82
C GLY A 61 -3.00 -17.60 -2.57
N LEU A 62 -2.55 -16.35 -2.74
CA LEU A 62 -2.19 -15.46 -1.64
C LEU A 62 -3.38 -14.74 -0.96
N PRO A 63 -4.52 -14.46 -1.61
CA PRO A 63 -5.58 -13.67 -0.99
C PRO A 63 -6.07 -14.22 0.35
N ASP A 64 -6.31 -15.54 0.44
CA ASP A 64 -6.81 -16.15 1.68
C ASP A 64 -5.74 -16.16 2.77
N LEU A 65 -4.46 -16.37 2.43
CA LEU A 65 -3.35 -16.30 3.38
C LEU A 65 -3.16 -14.89 3.94
N ILE A 66 -3.33 -13.87 3.10
CA ILE A 66 -3.27 -12.46 3.52
C ILE A 66 -4.44 -12.13 4.45
N ARG A 67 -5.66 -12.59 4.13
CA ARG A 67 -6.84 -12.43 4.98
C ARG A 67 -6.68 -13.14 6.33
N GLU A 68 -6.24 -14.40 6.31
CA GLU A 68 -5.94 -15.16 7.52
C GLU A 68 -4.96 -14.38 8.41
N HIS A 69 -3.87 -13.86 7.83
CA HIS A 69 -2.86 -13.12 8.57
C HIS A 69 -3.41 -11.82 9.19
N ALA A 70 -4.07 -10.99 8.39
CA ALA A 70 -4.49 -9.66 8.80
C ALA A 70 -5.76 -9.67 9.65
N LEU A 71 -6.81 -10.40 9.21
CA LEU A 71 -8.13 -10.33 9.84
C LEU A 71 -8.33 -11.38 10.93
N GLU A 72 -7.93 -12.63 10.69
CA GLU A 72 -8.18 -13.70 11.65
C GLU A 72 -7.14 -13.72 12.77
N ARG A 73 -5.88 -13.45 12.42
CA ARG A 73 -4.78 -13.44 13.39
C ARG A 73 -4.45 -12.07 13.93
N GLY A 74 -5.02 -10.99 13.37
CA GLY A 74 -4.79 -9.61 13.79
C GLY A 74 -3.33 -9.18 13.68
N LYS A 75 -2.56 -9.75 12.73
CA LYS A 75 -1.14 -9.45 12.57
C LYS A 75 -0.92 -8.30 11.57
N PRO A 76 0.11 -7.46 11.77
CA PRO A 76 0.37 -6.32 10.92
C PRO A 76 0.66 -6.67 9.46
N LEU A 77 0.03 -5.94 8.56
CA LEU A 77 0.24 -5.99 7.12
C LEU A 77 0.48 -4.57 6.59
N LEU A 78 1.58 -4.36 5.87
CA LEU A 78 1.92 -3.10 5.23
C LEU A 78 1.80 -3.23 3.71
N GLY A 79 0.87 -2.51 3.10
CA GLY A 79 0.78 -2.33 1.65
C GLY A 79 1.64 -1.14 1.20
N ILE A 80 2.45 -1.31 0.14
CA ILE A 80 3.28 -0.24 -0.43
C ILE A 80 2.88 0.00 -1.88
N CYS A 81 2.52 1.25 -2.21
CA CYS A 81 2.10 1.70 -3.53
C CYS A 81 0.92 0.86 -4.06
N LEU A 82 1.07 0.12 -5.16
CA LEU A 82 0.02 -0.80 -5.64
C LEU A 82 -0.41 -1.78 -4.53
N GLY A 83 0.53 -2.29 -3.72
CA GLY A 83 0.20 -3.16 -2.59
C GLY A 83 -0.78 -2.52 -1.60
N MET A 84 -0.67 -1.21 -1.32
CA MET A 84 -1.68 -0.50 -0.53
C MET A 84 -3.04 -0.46 -1.27
N GLN A 85 -3.04 -0.15 -2.56
CA GLN A 85 -4.26 -0.07 -3.36
C GLN A 85 -5.03 -1.40 -3.37
N LEU A 86 -4.31 -2.52 -3.46
CA LEU A 86 -4.89 -3.87 -3.45
C LEU A 86 -5.59 -4.22 -2.12
N LEU A 87 -5.26 -3.55 -1.01
CA LEU A 87 -5.95 -3.74 0.28
C LEU A 87 -7.39 -3.21 0.26
N GLY A 88 -7.69 -2.26 -0.63
CA GLY A 88 -9.01 -1.67 -0.79
C GLY A 88 -10.02 -2.60 -1.45
N GLN A 89 -11.20 -2.05 -1.73
CA GLN A 89 -12.33 -2.78 -2.32
C GLN A 89 -12.25 -2.84 -3.84
N SER A 90 -11.82 -1.75 -4.50
CA SER A 90 -11.82 -1.61 -5.96
C SER A 90 -10.89 -0.49 -6.42
N SER A 91 -10.66 -0.42 -7.73
CA SER A 91 -9.93 0.68 -8.38
C SER A 91 -10.59 1.06 -9.69
N GLN A 92 -10.60 2.36 -10.00
CA GLN A 92 -10.98 2.85 -11.34
C GLN A 92 -9.98 2.47 -12.44
N GLU A 93 -8.82 1.91 -12.07
CA GLU A 93 -7.83 1.40 -13.02
C GLU A 93 -8.26 0.06 -13.62
N GLY A 94 -9.04 -0.72 -12.89
CA GLY A 94 -9.41 -2.07 -13.27
C GLY A 94 -10.87 -2.39 -13.01
N THR A 95 -11.21 -3.66 -13.19
CA THR A 95 -12.56 -4.20 -13.02
C THR A 95 -12.64 -5.27 -11.92
N LEU A 96 -11.49 -5.80 -11.50
CA LEU A 96 -11.44 -6.82 -10.47
C LEU A 96 -11.65 -6.22 -9.07
N PRO A 97 -12.30 -6.96 -8.16
CA PRO A 97 -12.34 -6.56 -6.76
C PRO A 97 -10.96 -6.70 -6.12
N GLY A 98 -10.62 -5.77 -5.22
CA GLY A 98 -9.44 -5.85 -4.37
C GLY A 98 -9.58 -6.88 -3.25
N LEU A 99 -8.65 -6.88 -2.31
CA LEU A 99 -8.66 -7.75 -1.14
C LEU A 99 -9.78 -7.39 -0.16
N GLY A 100 -10.27 -6.13 -0.17
CA GLY A 100 -11.35 -5.66 0.69
C GLY A 100 -11.01 -5.75 2.18
N LEU A 101 -9.73 -5.58 2.54
CA LEU A 101 -9.28 -5.55 3.92
C LEU A 101 -9.59 -4.21 4.60
N LEU A 102 -9.60 -3.14 3.81
CA LEU A 102 -9.95 -1.79 4.26
C LEU A 102 -11.06 -1.21 3.38
N PRO A 103 -12.03 -0.46 3.96
CA PRO A 103 -13.19 0.07 3.24
C PRO A 103 -12.85 1.37 2.49
N PHE A 104 -11.99 1.29 1.49
CA PHE A 104 -11.72 2.37 0.55
C PHE A 104 -11.68 1.85 -0.89
N SER A 105 -11.82 2.75 -1.85
CA SER A 105 -11.59 2.49 -3.27
C SER A 105 -10.47 3.38 -3.81
N CYS A 106 -9.89 3.01 -4.96
CA CYS A 106 -8.92 3.87 -5.63
C CYS A 106 -9.58 4.63 -6.78
N LYS A 107 -9.35 5.95 -6.83
CA LYS A 107 -9.84 6.83 -7.88
C LYS A 107 -8.69 7.40 -8.68
N ARG A 108 -8.91 7.63 -9.98
CA ARG A 108 -7.98 8.36 -10.82
C ARG A 108 -7.98 9.84 -10.42
N PHE A 109 -6.81 10.48 -10.47
CA PHE A 109 -6.77 11.93 -10.39
C PHE A 109 -7.64 12.56 -11.46
N ASP A 110 -8.41 13.56 -11.08
CA ASP A 110 -9.28 14.30 -11.96
C ASP A 110 -9.08 15.81 -11.68
N PHE A 111 -8.62 16.53 -12.69
CA PHE A 111 -8.32 17.96 -12.59
C PHE A 111 -9.07 18.73 -13.65
N PRO A 112 -9.46 20.00 -13.38
CA PRO A 112 -10.00 20.86 -14.40
C PRO A 112 -9.03 21.01 -15.59
N PRO A 113 -9.54 21.10 -16.83
CA PRO A 113 -8.70 21.16 -18.03
C PRO A 113 -7.66 22.29 -18.06
N GLU A 114 -7.93 23.38 -17.37
CA GLU A 114 -7.06 24.55 -17.22
C GLU A 114 -5.90 24.35 -16.26
N THR A 115 -5.87 23.23 -15.53
CA THR A 115 -4.84 22.93 -14.55
C THR A 115 -3.54 22.53 -15.26
N ALA A 116 -2.40 23.08 -14.83
CA ALA A 116 -1.08 22.70 -15.32
C ALA A 116 -0.56 21.38 -14.73
N LEU A 117 -1.31 20.76 -13.82
CA LEU A 117 -0.93 19.50 -13.17
C LEU A 117 -1.03 18.32 -14.15
N LYS A 118 -0.08 17.40 -14.04
CA LYS A 118 0.01 16.23 -14.91
C LYS A 118 -0.42 14.96 -14.16
N ILE A 119 -0.92 13.98 -14.89
CA ILE A 119 -1.14 12.63 -14.41
C ILE A 119 -0.17 11.73 -15.20
N PRO A 120 0.67 10.93 -14.48
CA PRO A 120 0.69 10.68 -13.03
C PRO A 120 1.20 11.85 -12.19
N HIS A 121 0.80 11.91 -10.92
CA HIS A 121 1.51 12.65 -9.88
C HIS A 121 2.89 12.03 -9.72
N MET A 122 3.93 12.78 -10.05
CA MET A 122 5.31 12.30 -10.04
C MET A 122 6.24 13.35 -9.44
N GLY A 123 6.91 12.99 -8.35
CA GLY A 123 7.89 13.86 -7.73
C GLY A 123 7.92 13.74 -6.20
N TRP A 124 8.75 14.60 -5.58
CA TRP A 124 8.86 14.72 -4.13
C TRP A 124 7.88 15.73 -3.60
N ASP A 125 6.87 15.27 -2.85
CA ASP A 125 5.87 16.12 -2.24
C ASP A 125 5.74 15.92 -0.73
N ARG A 126 5.18 16.93 -0.07
CA ARG A 126 4.98 16.94 1.37
C ARG A 126 3.75 16.12 1.74
N THR A 127 3.91 15.30 2.74
CA THR A 127 2.88 14.46 3.31
C THR A 127 2.59 14.87 4.73
N TYR A 128 1.33 15.00 5.08
CA TYR A 128 0.86 15.50 6.37
C TYR A 128 0.29 14.35 7.19
N VAL A 129 0.81 14.14 8.39
CA VAL A 129 0.28 13.15 9.34
C VAL A 129 -1.07 13.65 9.87
N ARG A 130 -2.10 12.80 9.77
CA ARG A 130 -3.46 13.07 10.24
C ARG A 130 -3.76 12.37 11.55
N ILE A 131 -3.25 11.17 11.72
CA ILE A 131 -3.47 10.34 12.90
C ILE A 131 -2.12 9.89 13.45
N GLN A 132 -1.94 10.01 14.75
CA GLN A 132 -0.77 9.47 15.44
C GLN A 132 -0.98 7.99 15.74
N THR A 133 -0.08 7.17 15.22
CA THR A 133 -0.06 5.71 15.39
C THR A 133 1.39 5.25 15.53
N PRO A 134 1.66 3.99 15.88
CA PRO A 134 3.03 3.47 15.86
C PRO A 134 3.74 3.59 14.50
N LEU A 135 3.00 3.71 13.38
CA LEU A 135 3.57 3.91 12.04
C LEU A 135 4.00 5.37 11.79
N THR A 136 3.44 6.31 12.51
CA THR A 136 3.74 7.75 12.36
C THR A 136 4.56 8.31 13.52
N GLU A 137 4.87 7.48 14.51
CA GLU A 137 5.71 7.86 15.64
C GLU A 137 7.11 8.26 15.16
N GLY A 138 7.58 9.42 15.60
CA GLY A 138 8.88 9.97 15.22
C GLY A 138 8.94 10.61 13.82
N LEU A 139 7.85 10.61 13.06
CA LEU A 139 7.77 11.37 11.83
C LEU A 139 7.57 12.87 12.13
N GLU A 140 8.24 13.70 11.35
CA GLU A 140 7.95 15.13 11.33
C GLU A 140 6.52 15.36 10.79
N PRO A 141 5.84 16.44 11.23
CA PRO A 141 4.47 16.72 10.78
C PRO A 141 4.31 16.91 9.26
N ARG A 142 5.43 17.08 8.56
CA ARG A 142 5.50 17.34 7.12
C ARG A 142 6.67 16.61 6.48
N GLU A 143 6.59 15.29 6.41
CA GLU A 143 7.59 14.48 5.73
C GLU A 143 7.47 14.59 4.20
N ARG A 144 8.56 14.35 3.49
CA ARG A 144 8.58 14.30 2.03
C ARG A 144 8.70 12.87 1.55
N TYR A 145 7.79 12.50 0.65
CA TYR A 145 7.82 11.21 -0.04
C TYR A 145 7.90 11.40 -1.55
N TYR A 146 8.47 10.43 -2.23
CA TYR A 146 8.45 10.39 -3.69
C TYR A 146 7.18 9.68 -4.15
N TYR A 147 6.40 10.38 -4.96
CA TYR A 147 5.16 9.89 -5.54
C TYR A 147 5.37 9.51 -7.00
N VAL A 148 4.72 8.45 -7.46
CA VAL A 148 4.59 8.06 -8.86
C VAL A 148 3.31 7.24 -9.01
N HIS A 149 2.15 7.93 -9.19
CA HIS A 149 0.86 7.27 -9.26
C HIS A 149 -0.17 8.11 -10.02
N SER A 150 -1.11 7.41 -10.68
CA SER A 150 -2.26 8.01 -11.37
C SER A 150 -3.56 7.85 -10.60
N TYR A 151 -3.57 6.93 -9.61
CA TYR A 151 -4.73 6.61 -8.77
C TYR A 151 -4.35 6.79 -7.32
N HIS A 152 -5.30 7.22 -6.50
CA HIS A 152 -5.14 7.44 -5.07
C HIS A 152 -6.30 6.83 -4.28
N ALA A 153 -6.10 6.56 -3.01
CA ALA A 153 -7.16 6.11 -2.12
C ALA A 153 -8.25 7.18 -1.98
N ALA A 154 -9.49 6.73 -1.89
CA ALA A 154 -10.68 7.53 -1.60
C ALA A 154 -11.43 6.84 -0.47
N CYS A 155 -11.37 7.42 0.73
CA CYS A 155 -11.99 6.93 1.93
C CYS A 155 -13.29 7.72 2.19
N GLU A 156 -14.39 7.01 2.44
CA GLU A 156 -15.64 7.65 2.91
C GLU A 156 -15.51 8.03 4.39
N ASP A 157 -14.86 7.17 5.18
CA ASP A 157 -14.56 7.46 6.58
C ASP A 157 -13.18 8.13 6.73
N PRO A 158 -13.14 9.39 7.21
CA PRO A 158 -11.88 10.09 7.46
C PRO A 158 -10.98 9.43 8.52
N ALA A 159 -11.54 8.59 9.38
CA ALA A 159 -10.77 7.87 10.40
C ALA A 159 -9.79 6.85 9.82
N LEU A 160 -9.97 6.44 8.57
CA LEU A 160 -9.02 5.59 7.85
C LEU A 160 -7.80 6.34 7.31
N VAL A 161 -7.86 7.68 7.25
CA VAL A 161 -6.80 8.49 6.62
C VAL A 161 -5.66 8.73 7.59
N LEU A 162 -4.60 7.96 7.45
CA LEU A 162 -3.39 8.10 8.27
C LEU A 162 -2.57 9.32 7.89
N MET A 163 -2.37 9.53 6.58
CA MET A 163 -1.59 10.64 6.03
C MET A 163 -2.24 11.18 4.76
N GLU A 164 -2.04 12.46 4.49
CA GLU A 164 -2.53 13.14 3.29
C GLU A 164 -1.40 13.83 2.54
N CYS A 165 -1.56 13.93 1.22
CA CYS A 165 -0.76 14.78 0.36
C CYS A 165 -1.68 15.73 -0.41
N GLU A 166 -1.15 16.85 -0.88
CA GLU A 166 -1.86 17.83 -1.68
C GLU A 166 -1.27 17.89 -3.10
N TYR A 167 -2.10 17.55 -4.10
CA TYR A 167 -1.75 17.62 -5.51
C TYR A 167 -3.00 18.02 -6.30
N GLY A 168 -3.20 19.30 -6.49
CA GLY A 168 -4.44 19.88 -7.01
C GLY A 168 -5.59 19.87 -5.98
N TYR A 169 -5.69 18.82 -5.22
CA TYR A 169 -6.55 18.66 -4.04
C TYR A 169 -5.89 17.73 -3.03
N ARG A 170 -6.41 17.69 -1.80
CA ARG A 170 -5.92 16.77 -0.78
C ARG A 170 -6.47 15.36 -1.02
N PHE A 171 -5.59 14.38 -0.91
CA PHE A 171 -5.93 12.97 -1.04
C PHE A 171 -5.23 12.12 0.02
N PRO A 172 -5.82 10.99 0.44
CA PRO A 172 -5.18 10.03 1.33
C PRO A 172 -3.94 9.42 0.67
N SER A 173 -2.77 9.65 1.25
CA SER A 173 -1.50 9.07 0.80
C SER A 173 -1.12 7.83 1.61
N ALA A 174 -1.69 7.69 2.80
CA ALA A 174 -1.64 6.47 3.60
C ALA A 174 -2.97 6.25 4.31
N VAL A 175 -3.35 5.00 4.44
CA VAL A 175 -4.57 4.54 5.15
C VAL A 175 -4.19 3.57 6.26
N TYR A 176 -5.01 3.50 7.31
CA TYR A 176 -4.76 2.68 8.50
C TYR A 176 -6.09 2.16 9.05
N GLY A 177 -6.14 0.90 9.46
CA GLY A 177 -7.29 0.26 10.06
C GLY A 177 -6.97 -1.13 10.59
#